data_0b81bcf7a88d87fc6f9477d0576553c6
#
_entry.id   0b81bcf7a88d87fc6f9477d0576553c6
#
_cell.length_a   1.000
_cell.length_b   1.000
_cell.length_c   1.000
_cell.angle_alpha   90.00
_cell.angle_beta   90.00
_cell.angle_gamma   90.00
#
_symmetry.space_group_name_H-M   'P 1'
#
loop_
_entity.id
_entity.type
_entity.pdbx_description
1 polymer ?
#
loop_
_entity_poly.entity_id
_entity_poly.type
_entity_poly.pdbx_seq_one_letter_code
_entity_poly.pdbx_strand_id
1 'polypeptide(L)'
;MINLRNDYCYIAHPKVLENMQKYTSDINVGYGLDKHSVRAKELIRKELGTRENDIHFLVGGTITNKVFISHVLKPYEAVISCDTGHINVHETGAITNKILTVPNVNGKITSQGIKEVLSQHTDEHMVKPKMVYISNSTEYGSIYTLKELQEISKVCKENNLIFFIDGARLGTALTSSYNDVEMKDLPTLCDAFYIGGTKNGAILGEALVINNLELSKDFRYSIKHYGGMYSKGFVAGIQFETLFENNLFYEIARKENELGQYLESELKRINIEIYMKTETNQIFILIDETKVDDIQKEISCEVFGKVENKAIIRFVTHYLLEKEDIDSAICLIESVNK
;
A
#
# COMPACT_ATOMS: atom_id res chain seq x y z
N MET A 1 -12.96 -2.81 -23.56
CA MET A 1 -12.84 -3.47 -22.24
C MET A 1 -12.49 -2.41 -21.21
N ILE A 2 -13.33 -2.21 -20.22
CA ILE A 2 -13.11 -1.25 -19.12
C ILE A 2 -12.19 -1.91 -18.11
N ASN A 3 -11.12 -1.21 -17.69
CA ASN A 3 -10.18 -1.78 -16.73
C ASN A 3 -10.50 -1.31 -15.32
N LEU A 4 -10.98 -2.24 -14.48
CA LEU A 4 -11.21 -2.10 -13.04
C LEU A 4 -10.45 -3.15 -12.24
N ARG A 5 -9.37 -3.72 -12.81
CA ARG A 5 -8.65 -4.84 -12.19
C ARG A 5 -7.67 -4.39 -11.11
N ASN A 6 -6.91 -3.35 -11.40
CA ASN A 6 -5.89 -2.82 -10.49
C ASN A 6 -5.47 -1.38 -10.84
N ASP A 7 -4.77 -0.75 -9.93
CA ASP A 7 -4.26 0.63 -9.99
C ASP A 7 -2.78 0.73 -10.47
N TYR A 8 -2.24 -0.33 -11.06
CA TYR A 8 -0.87 -0.38 -11.61
C TYR A 8 -0.81 -0.95 -13.04
N CYS A 9 -1.88 -0.77 -13.81
CA CYS A 9 -2.02 -1.28 -15.19
C CYS A 9 -1.50 -0.31 -16.26
N TYR A 10 -1.16 0.91 -15.89
CA TYR A 10 -0.65 1.94 -16.78
C TYR A 10 0.81 2.27 -16.47
N ILE A 11 1.53 2.81 -17.46
CA ILE A 11 2.97 3.09 -17.31
C ILE A 11 3.23 4.08 -16.19
N ALA A 12 2.59 5.25 -16.21
CA ALA A 12 2.68 6.29 -15.19
C ALA A 12 1.68 7.42 -15.46
N HIS A 13 1.53 8.32 -14.49
CA HIS A 13 0.82 9.58 -14.68
C HIS A 13 1.52 10.46 -15.74
N PRO A 14 0.78 11.17 -16.66
CA PRO A 14 1.39 11.98 -17.72
C PRO A 14 2.44 12.97 -17.24
N LYS A 15 2.22 13.67 -16.12
CA LYS A 15 3.21 14.61 -15.54
C LYS A 15 4.53 13.93 -15.15
N VAL A 16 4.50 12.66 -14.73
CA VAL A 16 5.71 11.89 -14.44
C VAL A 16 6.48 11.62 -15.73
N LEU A 17 5.79 11.22 -16.81
CA LEU A 17 6.41 10.97 -18.11
C LEU A 17 6.98 12.25 -18.71
N GLU A 18 6.28 13.38 -18.61
CA GLU A 18 6.76 14.70 -19.05
C GLU A 18 8.07 15.09 -18.35
N ASN A 19 8.13 14.94 -17.02
CA ASN A 19 9.35 15.24 -16.27
C ASN A 19 10.48 14.25 -16.58
N MET A 20 10.18 12.97 -16.76
CA MET A 20 11.17 11.98 -17.23
C MET A 20 11.76 12.40 -18.59
N GLN A 21 10.93 12.85 -19.53
CA GLN A 21 11.38 13.34 -20.83
C GLN A 21 12.22 14.62 -20.70
N LYS A 22 11.79 15.57 -19.87
CA LYS A 22 12.49 16.85 -19.62
C LYS A 22 13.93 16.64 -19.15
N TYR A 23 14.16 15.63 -18.31
CA TYR A 23 15.48 15.37 -17.72
C TYR A 23 16.29 14.28 -18.45
N THR A 24 15.90 13.92 -19.68
CA THR A 24 16.56 12.86 -20.47
C THR A 24 18.05 13.11 -20.69
N SER A 25 18.47 14.38 -20.82
CA SER A 25 19.87 14.79 -21.07
C SER A 25 20.66 15.12 -19.82
N ASP A 26 20.04 15.01 -18.63
CA ASP A 26 20.71 15.33 -17.37
C ASP A 26 21.74 14.26 -17.01
N ILE A 27 22.94 14.73 -16.64
CA ILE A 27 23.96 13.85 -16.06
C ILE A 27 23.72 13.77 -14.56
N ASN A 28 23.42 12.57 -14.08
CA ASN A 28 23.08 12.32 -12.68
C ASN A 28 24.06 11.34 -12.02
N VAL A 29 24.36 11.56 -10.75
CA VAL A 29 25.01 10.56 -9.89
C VAL A 29 24.06 9.39 -9.69
N GLY A 30 24.58 8.16 -9.77
CA GLY A 30 23.76 6.96 -9.59
C GLY A 30 23.36 6.67 -8.14
N TYR A 31 22.60 5.58 -7.99
CA TYR A 31 22.29 4.94 -6.70
C TYR A 31 21.50 5.81 -5.73
N GLY A 32 20.68 6.75 -6.24
CA GLY A 32 19.82 7.62 -5.42
C GLY A 32 20.58 8.70 -4.65
N LEU A 33 21.78 9.09 -5.14
CA LEU A 33 22.60 10.17 -4.57
C LEU A 33 22.54 11.45 -5.42
N ASP A 34 21.66 11.48 -6.41
CA ASP A 34 21.45 12.58 -7.36
C ASP A 34 20.58 13.70 -6.77
N LYS A 35 20.57 14.82 -7.49
CA LYS A 35 19.82 16.04 -7.10
C LYS A 35 18.30 15.80 -6.98
N HIS A 36 17.72 14.96 -7.87
CA HIS A 36 16.28 14.66 -7.87
C HIS A 36 15.90 13.80 -6.65
N SER A 37 16.71 12.78 -6.35
CA SER A 37 16.52 11.97 -5.13
C SER A 37 16.65 12.80 -3.87
N VAL A 38 17.59 13.74 -3.80
CA VAL A 38 17.72 14.67 -2.67
C VAL A 38 16.48 15.55 -2.56
N ARG A 39 16.05 16.15 -3.67
CA ARG A 39 14.86 17.02 -3.71
C ARG A 39 13.59 16.28 -3.32
N ALA A 40 13.37 15.07 -3.86
CA ALA A 40 12.23 14.23 -3.50
C ALA A 40 12.17 13.94 -2.00
N LYS A 41 13.31 13.59 -1.39
CA LYS A 41 13.40 13.38 0.07
C LYS A 41 13.09 14.63 0.87
N GLU A 42 13.52 15.81 0.42
CA GLU A 42 13.19 17.09 1.06
C GLU A 42 11.69 17.37 1.01
N LEU A 43 11.04 17.13 -0.13
CA LEU A 43 9.60 17.30 -0.29
C LEU A 43 8.82 16.34 0.62
N ILE A 44 9.20 15.06 0.66
CA ILE A 44 8.59 14.08 1.57
C ILE A 44 8.79 14.51 3.03
N ARG A 45 9.99 14.94 3.44
CA ARG A 45 10.24 15.42 4.80
C ARG A 45 9.41 16.65 5.17
N LYS A 46 9.12 17.51 4.21
CA LYS A 46 8.22 18.65 4.43
C LYS A 46 6.80 18.18 4.78
N GLU A 47 6.29 17.17 4.08
CA GLU A 47 4.98 16.57 4.39
C GLU A 47 4.97 15.86 5.76
N LEU A 48 6.08 15.23 6.12
CA LEU A 48 6.26 14.57 7.41
C LEU A 48 6.43 15.53 8.59
N GLY A 49 6.69 16.81 8.33
CA GLY A 49 6.95 17.81 9.38
C GLY A 49 8.22 17.55 10.20
N THR A 50 9.12 16.68 9.75
CA THR A 50 10.36 16.33 10.44
C THR A 50 11.50 16.12 9.44
N ARG A 51 12.75 16.34 9.93
CA ARG A 51 13.96 16.02 9.17
C ARG A 51 14.72 14.81 9.73
N GLU A 52 14.25 14.27 10.83
CA GLU A 52 14.88 13.18 11.56
C GLU A 52 14.34 11.83 11.09
N ASN A 53 14.53 11.53 9.79
CA ASN A 53 14.22 10.24 9.19
C ASN A 53 15.20 9.93 8.06
N ASP A 54 15.35 8.63 7.77
CA ASP A 54 16.11 8.17 6.62
C ASP A 54 15.16 7.66 5.54
N ILE A 55 15.37 8.11 4.29
CA ILE A 55 14.47 7.82 3.17
C ILE A 55 15.23 7.12 2.06
N HIS A 56 14.69 6.00 1.58
CA HIS A 56 15.27 5.20 0.51
C HIS A 56 14.23 4.87 -0.55
N PHE A 57 14.62 4.97 -1.82
CA PHE A 57 13.78 4.55 -2.94
C PHE A 57 14.13 3.13 -3.35
N LEU A 58 13.11 2.24 -3.41
CA LEU A 58 13.21 0.86 -3.85
C LEU A 58 12.23 0.62 -5.01
N VAL A 59 12.44 -0.44 -5.78
CA VAL A 59 11.74 -0.68 -7.06
C VAL A 59 10.29 -1.15 -6.91
N GLY A 60 9.84 -1.55 -5.73
CA GLY A 60 8.48 -2.05 -5.49
C GLY A 60 8.25 -2.52 -4.06
N GLY A 61 6.99 -2.83 -3.71
CA GLY A 61 6.57 -3.19 -2.35
C GLY A 61 7.26 -4.44 -1.81
N THR A 62 7.22 -5.55 -2.54
CA THR A 62 7.81 -6.82 -2.10
C THR A 62 9.30 -6.71 -1.77
N ILE A 63 10.10 -6.02 -2.60
CA ILE A 63 11.52 -5.82 -2.30
C ILE A 63 11.72 -4.87 -1.12
N THR A 64 10.84 -3.88 -0.94
CA THR A 64 10.87 -2.98 0.22
C THR A 64 10.62 -3.75 1.51
N ASN A 65 9.56 -4.56 1.54
CA ASN A 65 9.23 -5.44 2.66
C ASN A 65 10.39 -6.40 2.96
N LYS A 66 10.88 -7.10 1.93
CA LYS A 66 11.99 -8.05 2.07
C LYS A 66 13.25 -7.41 2.65
N VAL A 67 13.70 -6.29 2.07
CA VAL A 67 14.95 -5.64 2.49
C VAL A 67 14.82 -5.10 3.91
N PHE A 68 13.72 -4.42 4.23
CA PHE A 68 13.55 -3.83 5.56
C PHE A 68 13.40 -4.91 6.63
N ILE A 69 12.50 -5.87 6.45
CA ILE A 69 12.27 -6.94 7.43
C ILE A 69 13.54 -7.78 7.65
N SER A 70 14.22 -8.18 6.57
CA SER A 70 15.47 -8.96 6.68
C SER A 70 16.65 -8.17 7.24
N HIS A 71 16.61 -6.82 7.18
CA HIS A 71 17.63 -5.98 7.79
C HIS A 71 17.47 -5.90 9.29
N VAL A 72 16.24 -5.72 9.77
CA VAL A 72 15.98 -5.40 11.17
C VAL A 72 15.72 -6.62 12.05
N LEU A 73 15.34 -7.77 11.45
CA LEU A 73 15.03 -8.99 12.19
C LEU A 73 16.15 -10.03 12.12
N LYS A 74 16.35 -10.71 13.22
CA LYS A 74 17.22 -11.89 13.30
C LYS A 74 16.46 -13.13 12.80
N PRO A 75 17.16 -14.20 12.38
CA PRO A 75 16.52 -15.42 11.83
C PRO A 75 15.48 -16.09 12.74
N TYR A 76 15.62 -15.95 14.06
CA TYR A 76 14.70 -16.51 15.05
C TYR A 76 13.57 -15.54 15.45
N GLU A 77 13.58 -14.32 14.93
CA GLU A 77 12.52 -13.32 15.17
C GLU A 77 11.44 -13.44 14.12
N ALA A 78 10.21 -13.06 14.50
CA ALA A 78 9.02 -13.21 13.69
C ALA A 78 8.26 -11.89 13.52
N VAL A 79 7.48 -11.82 12.44
CA VAL A 79 6.57 -10.72 12.13
C VAL A 79 5.15 -11.09 12.52
N ILE A 80 4.47 -10.25 13.28
CA ILE A 80 3.02 -10.34 13.50
C ILE A 80 2.33 -9.59 12.37
N SER A 81 1.40 -10.24 11.66
CA SER A 81 0.66 -9.65 10.55
C SER A 81 -0.79 -10.13 10.54
N CYS A 82 -1.64 -9.41 9.82
CA CYS A 82 -2.97 -9.89 9.48
C CYS A 82 -2.87 -11.20 8.68
N ASP A 83 -3.84 -12.12 8.88
CA ASP A 83 -3.92 -13.35 8.08
C ASP A 83 -4.08 -13.05 6.58
N THR A 84 -4.71 -11.92 6.21
CA THR A 84 -4.83 -11.39 4.85
C THR A 84 -3.66 -10.49 4.43
N GLY A 85 -2.69 -10.23 5.32
CA GLY A 85 -1.59 -9.31 5.08
C GLY A 85 -0.74 -9.70 3.86
N HIS A 86 -0.34 -8.71 3.06
CA HIS A 86 0.33 -8.92 1.77
C HIS A 86 1.56 -9.83 1.88
N ILE A 87 2.41 -9.65 2.91
CA ILE A 87 3.59 -10.49 3.15
C ILE A 87 3.23 -11.96 3.45
N ASN A 88 2.02 -12.23 3.95
CA ASN A 88 1.57 -13.59 4.27
C ASN A 88 1.04 -14.32 3.03
N VAL A 89 0.30 -13.64 2.14
CA VAL A 89 -0.48 -14.30 1.09
C VAL A 89 -0.04 -13.97 -0.34
N HIS A 90 0.68 -12.86 -0.59
CA HIS A 90 0.96 -12.35 -1.94
C HIS A 90 2.45 -12.16 -2.28
N GLU A 91 3.39 -12.60 -1.43
CA GLU A 91 4.84 -12.39 -1.67
C GLU A 91 5.64 -13.69 -1.87
N THR A 92 4.96 -14.82 -2.05
CA THR A 92 5.60 -16.11 -2.43
C THR A 92 6.78 -16.48 -1.51
N GLY A 93 6.67 -16.19 -0.20
CA GLY A 93 7.72 -16.46 0.77
C GLY A 93 8.96 -15.57 0.65
N ALA A 94 8.84 -14.35 0.07
CA ALA A 94 9.95 -13.40 0.00
C ALA A 94 10.48 -13.03 1.38
N ILE A 95 9.61 -13.02 2.38
CA ILE A 95 9.96 -12.84 3.79
C ILE A 95 10.37 -14.21 4.36
N THR A 96 11.62 -14.34 4.78
CA THR A 96 12.18 -15.60 5.33
C THR A 96 11.89 -15.78 6.82
N ASN A 97 11.61 -14.70 7.54
CA ASN A 97 11.17 -14.75 8.93
C ASN A 97 9.74 -15.32 9.01
N LYS A 98 9.47 -16.07 10.08
CA LYS A 98 8.12 -16.61 10.30
C LYS A 98 7.10 -15.48 10.45
N ILE A 99 5.95 -15.63 9.81
CA ILE A 99 4.82 -14.74 9.96
C ILE A 99 3.86 -15.38 10.97
N LEU A 100 3.51 -14.63 12.01
CA LEU A 100 2.53 -14.99 13.02
C LEU A 100 1.25 -14.24 12.70
N THR A 101 0.22 -14.97 12.31
CA THR A 101 -1.02 -14.35 11.83
C THR A 101 -1.98 -14.03 12.95
N VAL A 102 -2.62 -12.88 12.86
CA VAL A 102 -3.78 -12.47 13.65
C VAL A 102 -5.01 -12.54 12.74
N PRO A 103 -6.11 -13.18 13.16
CA PRO A 103 -7.36 -13.15 12.40
C PRO A 103 -7.78 -11.70 12.09
N ASN A 104 -8.20 -11.47 10.85
CA ASN A 104 -8.60 -10.13 10.45
C ASN A 104 -9.99 -9.73 10.97
N VAL A 105 -10.13 -8.43 11.21
CA VAL A 105 -11.44 -7.78 11.39
C VAL A 105 -11.54 -6.71 10.30
N ASN A 106 -12.26 -6.97 9.25
CA ASN A 106 -12.35 -6.12 8.06
C ASN A 106 -10.97 -5.80 7.43
N GLY A 107 -10.10 -6.81 7.34
CA GLY A 107 -8.74 -6.67 6.81
C GLY A 107 -7.72 -6.09 7.80
N LYS A 108 -8.12 -5.73 9.01
CA LYS A 108 -7.25 -5.11 10.04
C LYS A 108 -6.91 -6.07 11.16
N ILE A 109 -5.76 -5.87 11.79
CA ILE A 109 -5.43 -6.47 13.09
C ILE A 109 -5.77 -5.50 14.22
N THR A 110 -6.00 -6.05 15.39
CA THR A 110 -6.29 -5.28 16.62
C THR A 110 -5.12 -5.33 17.61
N SER A 111 -5.03 -4.33 18.47
CA SER A 111 -4.08 -4.33 19.58
C SER A 111 -4.26 -5.56 20.49
N GLN A 112 -5.50 -6.06 20.64
CA GLN A 112 -5.79 -7.28 21.41
C GLN A 112 -5.23 -8.53 20.71
N GLY A 113 -5.41 -8.68 19.37
CA GLY A 113 -4.86 -9.81 18.62
C GLY A 113 -3.33 -9.87 18.70
N ILE A 114 -2.66 -8.72 18.70
CA ILE A 114 -1.20 -8.66 18.91
C ILE A 114 -0.83 -9.21 20.29
N LYS A 115 -1.54 -8.80 21.36
CA LYS A 115 -1.30 -9.29 22.73
C LYS A 115 -1.52 -10.79 22.86
N GLU A 116 -2.51 -11.33 22.18
CA GLU A 116 -2.78 -12.78 22.15
C GLU A 116 -1.61 -13.55 21.52
N VAL A 117 -1.07 -13.11 20.40
CA VAL A 117 0.13 -13.71 19.79
C VAL A 117 1.32 -13.64 20.74
N LEU A 118 1.55 -12.50 21.40
CA LEU A 118 2.64 -12.35 22.37
C LEU A 118 2.51 -13.31 23.54
N SER A 119 1.30 -13.51 24.06
CA SER A 119 1.04 -14.42 25.18
C SER A 119 1.31 -15.90 24.86
N GLN A 120 1.29 -16.26 23.58
CA GLN A 120 1.52 -17.62 23.09
C GLN A 120 3.00 -17.92 22.77
N HIS A 121 3.87 -16.89 22.77
CA HIS A 121 5.28 -17.03 22.38
C HIS A 121 6.18 -16.59 23.54
N THR A 122 6.34 -17.48 24.54
CA THR A 122 6.89 -17.15 25.86
C THR A 122 8.26 -17.77 26.16
N ASP A 123 8.76 -18.69 25.32
CA ASP A 123 10.02 -19.40 25.58
C ASP A 123 10.91 -19.53 24.32
N GLU A 124 12.16 -19.99 24.52
CA GLU A 124 13.17 -20.12 23.48
C GLU A 124 12.96 -21.26 22.47
N HIS A 125 11.98 -22.11 22.66
CA HIS A 125 11.60 -23.15 21.69
C HIS A 125 10.71 -22.59 20.58
N MET A 126 10.19 -21.36 20.78
CA MET A 126 9.33 -20.66 19.83
C MET A 126 10.09 -19.52 19.14
N VAL A 127 9.62 -19.10 17.95
CA VAL A 127 10.10 -17.86 17.35
C VAL A 127 9.69 -16.67 18.22
N LYS A 128 10.55 -15.66 18.28
CA LYS A 128 10.32 -14.45 19.09
C LYS A 128 9.61 -13.39 18.25
N PRO A 129 8.36 -13.02 18.57
CA PRO A 129 7.72 -11.88 17.93
C PRO A 129 8.55 -10.61 18.12
N LYS A 130 8.85 -9.88 17.04
CA LYS A 130 9.70 -8.68 17.09
C LYS A 130 9.18 -7.53 16.25
N MET A 131 8.30 -7.79 15.29
CA MET A 131 7.72 -6.76 14.43
C MET A 131 6.21 -6.95 14.33
N VAL A 132 5.49 -5.84 14.26
CA VAL A 132 4.10 -5.76 13.80
C VAL A 132 4.11 -5.12 12.42
N TYR A 133 3.51 -5.79 11.45
CA TYR A 133 3.32 -5.32 10.08
C TYR A 133 1.83 -5.16 9.79
N ILE A 134 1.46 -4.02 9.24
CA ILE A 134 0.10 -3.76 8.73
C ILE A 134 0.18 -3.12 7.34
N SER A 135 -0.85 -3.33 6.52
CA SER A 135 -1.05 -2.55 5.28
C SER A 135 -2.05 -1.42 5.54
N ASN A 136 -1.76 -0.22 5.06
CA ASN A 136 -2.69 0.92 5.08
C ASN A 136 -2.68 1.67 3.72
N SER A 137 -3.77 1.58 2.90
CA SER A 137 -4.98 0.80 3.14
C SER A 137 -4.72 -0.72 3.10
N THR A 138 -5.62 -1.48 3.73
CA THR A 138 -5.54 -2.94 3.78
C THR A 138 -5.83 -3.58 2.42
N GLU A 139 -5.64 -4.90 2.32
CA GLU A 139 -5.97 -5.70 1.13
C GLU A 139 -7.47 -5.69 0.82
N TYR A 140 -8.30 -5.40 1.81
CA TYR A 140 -9.75 -5.19 1.67
C TYR A 140 -10.15 -3.73 1.43
N GLY A 141 -9.19 -2.82 1.29
CA GLY A 141 -9.45 -1.40 1.04
C GLY A 141 -9.92 -0.61 2.27
N SER A 142 -9.98 -1.22 3.43
CA SER A 142 -10.24 -0.53 4.70
C SER A 142 -9.02 0.27 5.16
N ILE A 143 -9.22 1.26 6.02
CA ILE A 143 -8.16 2.08 6.58
C ILE A 143 -8.14 2.01 8.11
N TYR A 144 -6.96 2.23 8.67
CA TYR A 144 -6.79 2.39 10.12
C TYR A 144 -7.05 3.83 10.51
N THR A 145 -7.90 4.05 11.52
CA THR A 145 -8.08 5.35 12.16
C THR A 145 -6.86 5.73 13.00
N LEU A 146 -6.71 7.01 13.30
CA LEU A 146 -5.64 7.51 14.18
C LEU A 146 -5.63 6.78 15.52
N LYS A 147 -6.81 6.54 16.10
CA LYS A 147 -6.96 5.81 17.36
C LYS A 147 -6.45 4.37 17.26
N GLU A 148 -6.83 3.65 16.21
CA GLU A 148 -6.37 2.26 15.99
C GLU A 148 -4.84 2.20 15.84
N LEU A 149 -4.25 3.13 15.07
CA LEU A 149 -2.79 3.22 14.92
C LEU A 149 -2.10 3.55 16.24
N GLN A 150 -2.66 4.45 17.04
CA GLN A 150 -2.13 4.78 18.36
C GLN A 150 -2.17 3.59 19.33
N GLU A 151 -3.25 2.81 19.31
CA GLU A 151 -3.37 1.60 20.12
C GLU A 151 -2.34 0.53 19.73
N ILE A 152 -2.14 0.30 18.43
CA ILE A 152 -1.10 -0.61 17.92
C ILE A 152 0.29 -0.09 18.29
N SER A 153 0.57 1.20 18.04
CA SER A 153 1.84 1.85 18.38
C SER A 153 2.17 1.69 19.87
N LYS A 154 1.18 1.89 20.74
CA LYS A 154 1.33 1.72 22.18
C LYS A 154 1.73 0.29 22.54
N VAL A 155 1.02 -0.71 22.02
CA VAL A 155 1.35 -2.13 22.26
C VAL A 155 2.75 -2.46 21.74
N CYS A 156 3.14 -1.94 20.58
CA CYS A 156 4.48 -2.14 20.04
C CYS A 156 5.55 -1.57 20.97
N LYS A 157 5.39 -0.33 21.42
CA LYS A 157 6.32 0.33 22.35
C LYS A 157 6.44 -0.38 23.70
N GLU A 158 5.31 -0.78 24.29
CA GLU A 158 5.26 -1.51 25.57
C GLU A 158 5.97 -2.87 25.52
N ASN A 159 6.03 -3.50 24.33
CA ASN A 159 6.59 -4.84 24.14
C ASN A 159 7.91 -4.83 23.32
N ASN A 160 8.52 -3.68 23.08
CA ASN A 160 9.73 -3.52 22.27
C ASN A 160 9.63 -4.17 20.88
N LEU A 161 8.47 -4.05 20.23
CA LEU A 161 8.22 -4.47 18.88
C LEU A 161 8.48 -3.32 17.91
N ILE A 162 8.99 -3.63 16.72
CA ILE A 162 9.08 -2.71 15.60
C ILE A 162 7.70 -2.58 14.97
N PHE A 163 7.22 -1.36 14.76
CA PHE A 163 5.96 -1.11 14.04
C PHE A 163 6.26 -0.64 12.62
N PHE A 164 5.89 -1.47 11.63
CA PHE A 164 6.10 -1.22 10.21
C PHE A 164 4.78 -1.16 9.44
N ILE A 165 4.58 -0.07 8.66
CA ILE A 165 3.37 0.15 7.87
C ILE A 165 3.72 0.01 6.38
N ASP A 166 3.10 -0.96 5.73
CA ASP A 166 3.04 -1.10 4.28
C ASP A 166 2.07 -0.06 3.73
N GLY A 167 2.62 0.92 3.03
CA GLY A 167 1.87 2.03 2.45
C GLY A 167 1.74 1.92 0.93
N ALA A 168 1.61 0.71 0.36
CA ALA A 168 1.46 0.51 -1.08
C ALA A 168 0.33 1.36 -1.68
N ARG A 169 -0.71 1.63 -0.88
CA ARG A 169 -1.82 2.53 -1.20
C ARG A 169 -1.98 3.63 -0.13
N LEU A 170 -0.88 4.14 0.39
CA LEU A 170 -0.93 5.19 1.43
C LEU A 170 -1.62 6.46 0.93
N GLY A 171 -1.47 6.81 -0.34
CA GLY A 171 -2.16 7.96 -0.94
C GLY A 171 -3.67 7.86 -0.80
N THR A 172 -4.27 6.74 -1.21
CA THR A 172 -5.72 6.52 -1.08
C THR A 172 -6.16 6.39 0.37
N ALA A 173 -5.34 5.82 1.26
CA ALA A 173 -5.63 5.81 2.68
C ALA A 173 -5.71 7.24 3.26
N LEU A 174 -4.71 8.09 3.00
CA LEU A 174 -4.66 9.46 3.52
C LEU A 174 -5.70 10.42 2.92
N THR A 175 -6.19 10.14 1.71
CA THR A 175 -7.20 10.98 1.04
C THR A 175 -8.63 10.44 1.13
N SER A 176 -8.82 9.33 1.82
CA SER A 176 -10.15 8.77 2.07
C SER A 176 -11.01 9.74 2.89
N SER A 177 -12.31 9.82 2.57
CA SER A 177 -13.28 10.60 3.36
C SER A 177 -13.52 10.06 4.78
N TYR A 178 -13.04 8.86 5.06
CA TYR A 178 -13.11 8.21 6.37
C TYR A 178 -11.82 8.37 7.19
N ASN A 179 -10.80 8.99 6.61
CA ASN A 179 -9.49 9.12 7.22
C ASN A 179 -9.41 10.28 8.21
N ASP A 180 -8.73 10.05 9.33
CA ASP A 180 -8.41 11.03 10.37
C ASP A 180 -6.89 11.11 10.67
N VAL A 181 -6.05 10.55 9.77
CA VAL A 181 -4.59 10.49 9.89
C VAL A 181 -3.96 11.44 8.87
N GLU A 182 -2.99 12.23 9.28
CA GLU A 182 -2.18 13.04 8.38
C GLU A 182 -0.78 12.42 8.18
N MET A 183 -0.12 12.73 7.07
CA MET A 183 1.25 12.27 6.78
C MET A 183 2.22 12.61 7.92
N LYS A 184 2.05 13.78 8.55
CA LYS A 184 2.88 14.24 9.68
C LYS A 184 2.70 13.46 10.98
N ASP A 185 1.65 12.63 11.10
CA ASP A 185 1.42 11.80 12.29
C ASP A 185 2.28 10.53 12.26
N LEU A 186 2.57 10.01 11.07
CA LEU A 186 3.27 8.74 10.87
C LEU A 186 4.64 8.65 11.57
N PRO A 187 5.49 9.71 11.61
CA PRO A 187 6.77 9.64 12.30
C PRO A 187 6.66 9.34 13.81
N THR A 188 5.54 9.66 14.44
CA THR A 188 5.32 9.42 15.88
C THR A 188 4.63 8.09 16.16
N LEU A 189 3.95 7.53 15.15
CA LEU A 189 3.14 6.33 15.25
C LEU A 189 3.95 5.05 15.01
N CYS A 190 4.85 5.03 14.03
CA CYS A 190 5.56 3.83 13.62
C CYS A 190 7.07 4.02 13.48
N ASP A 191 7.83 2.94 13.58
CA ASP A 191 9.29 2.93 13.41
C ASP A 191 9.71 3.12 11.96
N ALA A 192 8.91 2.57 11.02
CA ALA A 192 9.10 2.74 9.60
C ALA A 192 7.78 2.56 8.84
N PHE A 193 7.71 3.12 7.65
CA PHE A 193 6.64 2.90 6.69
C PHE A 193 7.14 3.16 5.28
N TYR A 194 6.39 2.75 4.26
CA TYR A 194 6.72 3.23 2.93
C TYR A 194 5.55 3.94 2.25
N ILE A 195 5.89 4.83 1.34
CA ILE A 195 4.97 5.60 0.51
C ILE A 195 4.93 4.94 -0.85
N GLY A 196 3.79 4.38 -1.22
CA GLY A 196 3.59 3.71 -2.50
C GLY A 196 3.61 4.70 -3.67
N GLY A 197 4.54 4.49 -4.62
CA GLY A 197 4.56 5.24 -5.87
C GLY A 197 3.95 4.45 -7.03
N THR A 198 4.22 3.14 -7.08
CA THR A 198 3.80 2.25 -8.17
C THR A 198 2.29 2.29 -8.43
N LYS A 199 1.48 2.33 -7.38
CA LYS A 199 0.02 2.39 -7.45
C LYS A 199 -0.54 3.82 -7.41
N ASN A 200 0.33 4.81 -7.39
CA ASN A 200 -0.03 6.23 -7.28
C ASN A 200 0.64 7.08 -8.38
N GLY A 201 0.67 6.55 -9.59
CA GLY A 201 1.11 7.27 -10.79
C GLY A 201 2.60 7.26 -11.09
N ALA A 202 3.46 6.58 -10.33
CA ALA A 202 4.85 6.34 -10.70
C ALA A 202 4.97 5.21 -11.75
N ILE A 203 6.07 5.16 -12.50
CA ILE A 203 6.41 4.02 -13.36
C ILE A 203 6.68 2.79 -12.48
N LEU A 204 7.42 3.01 -11.38
CA LEU A 204 7.78 1.99 -10.40
C LEU A 204 8.37 2.66 -9.16
N GLY A 205 8.29 1.96 -8.03
CA GLY A 205 9.05 2.30 -6.85
C GLY A 205 8.23 2.81 -5.68
N GLU A 206 8.85 2.63 -4.53
CA GLU A 206 8.34 2.99 -3.20
C GLU A 206 9.38 3.84 -2.47
N ALA A 207 8.93 4.79 -1.67
CA ALA A 207 9.80 5.55 -0.76
C ALA A 207 9.69 4.97 0.65
N LEU A 208 10.66 4.17 1.07
CA LEU A 208 10.76 3.70 2.45
C LEU A 208 11.25 4.84 3.33
N VAL A 209 10.52 5.12 4.39
CA VAL A 209 10.81 6.10 5.43
C VAL A 209 11.10 5.36 6.73
N ILE A 210 12.30 5.50 7.27
CA ILE A 210 12.72 4.94 8.55
C ILE A 210 12.76 6.09 9.57
N ASN A 211 11.81 6.08 10.50
CA ASN A 211 11.66 7.09 11.55
C ASN A 211 12.60 6.79 12.73
N ASN A 212 12.73 5.51 13.10
CA ASN A 212 13.65 5.07 14.14
C ASN A 212 15.04 4.88 13.51
N LEU A 213 15.92 5.86 13.67
CA LEU A 213 17.24 5.89 13.03
C LEU A 213 18.18 4.77 13.48
N GLU A 214 17.95 4.13 14.61
CA GLU A 214 18.70 2.93 15.01
C GLU A 214 18.53 1.77 14.02
N LEU A 215 17.37 1.73 13.33
CA LEU A 215 17.07 0.74 12.31
C LEU A 215 17.66 1.07 10.94
N SER A 216 18.20 2.28 10.74
CA SER A 216 18.79 2.70 9.47
C SER A 216 20.31 2.44 9.38
N LYS A 217 20.93 2.02 10.50
CA LYS A 217 22.35 1.76 10.52
C LYS A 217 22.72 0.71 9.48
N ASP A 218 23.65 1.04 8.59
CA ASP A 218 24.13 0.16 7.52
C ASP A 218 23.02 -0.30 6.52
N PHE A 219 21.83 0.31 6.52
CA PHE A 219 20.69 -0.12 5.72
C PHE A 219 21.00 -0.15 4.21
N ARG A 220 21.81 0.78 3.70
CA ARG A 220 22.23 0.78 2.29
C ARG A 220 22.99 -0.48 1.87
N TYR A 221 23.72 -1.14 2.79
CA TYR A 221 24.34 -2.43 2.51
C TYR A 221 23.28 -3.51 2.30
N SER A 222 22.23 -3.52 3.10
CA SER A 222 21.10 -4.45 2.93
C SER A 222 20.35 -4.20 1.63
N ILE A 223 20.09 -2.94 1.24
CA ILE A 223 19.49 -2.63 -0.06
C ILE A 223 20.35 -3.21 -1.19
N LYS A 224 21.67 -3.05 -1.13
CA LYS A 224 22.58 -3.58 -2.15
C LYS A 224 22.64 -5.11 -2.14
N HIS A 225 22.74 -5.71 -0.95
CA HIS A 225 22.82 -7.15 -0.76
C HIS A 225 21.62 -7.90 -1.33
N TYR A 226 20.42 -7.38 -1.09
CA TYR A 226 19.16 -7.97 -1.58
C TYR A 226 18.76 -7.52 -3.01
N GLY A 227 19.62 -6.76 -3.71
CA GLY A 227 19.38 -6.35 -5.09
C GLY A 227 18.39 -5.19 -5.25
N GLY A 228 17.99 -4.53 -4.15
CA GLY A 228 17.08 -3.38 -4.19
C GLY A 228 17.74 -2.07 -4.63
N MET A 229 19.06 -2.02 -4.75
CA MET A 229 19.78 -0.83 -5.14
C MET A 229 20.09 -0.83 -6.64
N TYR A 230 19.43 0.02 -7.38
CA TYR A 230 19.61 0.16 -8.83
C TYR A 230 20.48 1.38 -9.19
N SER A 231 21.30 1.22 -10.25
CA SER A 231 22.29 2.24 -10.64
C SER A 231 21.64 3.56 -11.08
N LYS A 232 20.51 3.50 -11.77
CA LYS A 232 19.75 4.70 -12.20
C LYS A 232 18.72 5.13 -11.12
N GLY A 233 19.12 5.24 -9.85
CA GLY A 233 18.25 5.64 -8.75
C GLY A 233 17.56 6.99 -8.94
N PHE A 234 18.13 7.88 -9.74
CA PHE A 234 17.50 9.15 -10.13
C PHE A 234 16.17 9.00 -10.86
N VAL A 235 15.88 7.83 -11.46
CA VAL A 235 14.56 7.53 -12.04
C VAL A 235 13.48 7.60 -10.96
N ALA A 236 13.70 6.99 -9.80
CA ALA A 236 12.79 7.13 -8.67
C ALA A 236 12.79 8.56 -8.11
N GLY A 237 13.97 9.20 -8.02
CA GLY A 237 14.08 10.60 -7.59
C GLY A 237 13.17 11.52 -8.39
N ILE A 238 13.25 11.50 -9.72
CA ILE A 238 12.41 12.32 -10.61
C ILE A 238 10.92 12.04 -10.39
N GLN A 239 10.53 10.77 -10.23
CA GLN A 239 9.14 10.39 -10.03
C GLN A 239 8.58 10.92 -8.72
N PHE A 240 9.28 10.67 -7.60
CA PHE A 240 8.84 11.13 -6.29
C PHE A 240 8.93 12.66 -6.14
N GLU A 241 9.93 13.31 -6.75
CA GLU A 241 9.96 14.78 -6.88
C GLU A 241 8.68 15.28 -7.57
N THR A 242 8.31 14.68 -8.70
CA THR A 242 7.10 15.06 -9.44
C THR A 242 5.83 14.83 -8.64
N LEU A 243 5.72 13.70 -7.95
CA LEU A 243 4.54 13.34 -7.17
C LEU A 243 4.33 14.28 -5.97
N PHE A 244 5.41 14.70 -5.31
CA PHE A 244 5.32 15.57 -4.13
C PHE A 244 5.44 17.06 -4.45
N GLU A 245 5.88 17.42 -5.65
CA GLU A 245 5.79 18.79 -6.12
C GLU A 245 4.35 19.11 -6.52
N ASN A 246 3.80 20.20 -6.00
CA ASN A 246 2.42 20.64 -6.28
C ASN A 246 1.29 19.65 -5.90
N ASN A 247 1.49 18.82 -4.88
CA ASN A 247 0.49 17.90 -4.30
C ASN A 247 -0.08 16.81 -5.24
N LEU A 248 0.59 16.51 -6.35
CA LEU A 248 0.12 15.53 -7.33
C LEU A 248 -0.15 14.16 -6.69
N PHE A 249 0.67 13.75 -5.70
CA PHE A 249 0.48 12.50 -4.94
C PHE A 249 -0.93 12.38 -4.36
N TYR A 250 -1.42 13.46 -3.74
CA TYR A 250 -2.75 13.49 -3.13
C TYR A 250 -3.87 13.70 -4.16
N GLU A 251 -3.61 14.44 -5.24
CA GLU A 251 -4.59 14.65 -6.32
C GLU A 251 -4.96 13.35 -7.01
N ILE A 252 -3.96 12.53 -7.35
CA ILE A 252 -4.14 11.19 -7.94
C ILE A 252 -5.02 10.34 -7.02
N ALA A 253 -4.61 10.18 -5.78
CA ALA A 253 -5.29 9.33 -4.82
C ALA A 253 -6.72 9.79 -4.48
N ARG A 254 -6.95 11.11 -4.44
CA ARG A 254 -8.29 11.67 -4.22
C ARG A 254 -9.22 11.35 -5.38
N LYS A 255 -8.77 11.52 -6.63
CA LYS A 255 -9.54 11.13 -7.82
C LYS A 255 -9.91 9.64 -7.79
N GLU A 256 -8.97 8.78 -7.43
CA GLU A 256 -9.20 7.34 -7.31
C GLU A 256 -10.28 7.01 -6.27
N ASN A 257 -10.24 7.63 -5.10
CA ASN A 257 -11.24 7.45 -4.06
C ASN A 257 -12.63 8.00 -4.47
N GLU A 258 -12.67 9.19 -5.08
CA GLU A 258 -13.94 9.79 -5.57
C GLU A 258 -14.61 8.89 -6.60
N LEU A 259 -13.85 8.31 -7.52
CA LEU A 259 -14.35 7.34 -8.50
C LEU A 259 -14.81 6.04 -7.84
N GLY A 260 -14.10 5.59 -6.79
CA GLY A 260 -14.50 4.42 -6.00
C GLY A 260 -15.83 4.62 -5.28
N GLN A 261 -16.03 5.78 -4.65
CA GLN A 261 -17.31 6.14 -4.00
C GLN A 261 -18.44 6.28 -5.04
N TYR A 262 -18.14 6.85 -6.20
CA TYR A 262 -19.10 6.96 -7.28
C TYR A 262 -19.53 5.58 -7.79
N LEU A 263 -18.58 4.69 -8.07
CA LEU A 263 -18.85 3.31 -8.48
C LEU A 263 -19.71 2.56 -7.44
N GLU A 264 -19.37 2.65 -6.16
CA GLU A 264 -20.17 2.03 -5.10
C GLU A 264 -21.60 2.55 -5.08
N SER A 265 -21.81 3.88 -5.24
CA SER A 265 -23.13 4.49 -5.25
C SER A 265 -23.98 3.98 -6.40
N GLU A 266 -23.40 3.87 -7.59
CA GLU A 266 -24.09 3.38 -8.79
C GLU A 266 -24.39 1.86 -8.71
N LEU A 267 -23.48 1.05 -8.17
CA LEU A 267 -23.72 -0.36 -7.91
C LEU A 267 -24.91 -0.56 -6.96
N LYS A 268 -24.98 0.22 -5.90
CA LYS A 268 -26.14 0.22 -4.99
C LYS A 268 -27.44 0.63 -5.68
N ARG A 269 -27.41 1.62 -6.57
CA ARG A 269 -28.58 2.07 -7.34
C ARG A 269 -29.19 0.97 -8.20
N ILE A 270 -28.35 0.07 -8.74
CA ILE A 270 -28.78 -1.10 -9.52
C ILE A 270 -28.95 -2.36 -8.66
N ASN A 271 -29.02 -2.23 -7.32
CA ASN A 271 -29.23 -3.30 -6.35
C ASN A 271 -28.13 -4.39 -6.35
N ILE A 272 -26.88 -4.05 -6.66
CA ILE A 272 -25.73 -4.94 -6.46
C ILE A 272 -25.33 -4.92 -4.99
N GLU A 273 -25.15 -6.11 -4.43
CA GLU A 273 -24.76 -6.29 -3.03
C GLU A 273 -23.28 -5.93 -2.84
N ILE A 274 -23.02 -4.97 -1.96
CA ILE A 274 -21.65 -4.58 -1.59
C ILE A 274 -21.17 -5.53 -0.47
N TYR A 275 -20.08 -6.24 -0.72
CA TYR A 275 -19.52 -7.20 0.22
C TYR A 275 -18.88 -6.52 1.43
N MET A 276 -18.17 -5.42 1.19
CA MET A 276 -17.50 -4.63 2.24
C MET A 276 -17.70 -3.14 1.96
N LYS A 277 -17.73 -2.35 3.01
CA LYS A 277 -17.76 -0.88 2.91
C LYS A 277 -16.55 -0.39 2.12
N THR A 278 -16.77 0.42 1.10
CA THR A 278 -15.72 1.07 0.32
C THR A 278 -15.16 2.25 1.10
N GLU A 279 -13.94 2.13 1.57
CA GLU A 279 -13.24 3.23 2.28
C GLU A 279 -12.16 3.88 1.43
N THR A 280 -11.71 3.19 0.36
CA THR A 280 -10.69 3.68 -0.59
C THR A 280 -11.11 3.40 -2.04
N ASN A 281 -10.15 3.25 -2.94
CA ASN A 281 -10.34 2.93 -4.36
C ASN A 281 -10.61 1.44 -4.65
N GLN A 282 -10.79 0.60 -3.63
CA GLN A 282 -11.07 -0.82 -3.77
C GLN A 282 -12.53 -1.11 -3.39
N ILE A 283 -13.30 -1.65 -4.32
CA ILE A 283 -14.73 -1.92 -4.19
C ILE A 283 -14.97 -3.42 -4.31
N PHE A 284 -15.63 -4.01 -3.34
CA PHE A 284 -15.92 -5.44 -3.29
C PHE A 284 -17.43 -5.68 -3.38
N ILE A 285 -17.85 -6.50 -4.35
CA ILE A 285 -19.25 -6.84 -4.57
C ILE A 285 -19.47 -8.35 -4.52
N LEU A 286 -20.72 -8.74 -4.27
CA LEU A 286 -21.18 -10.12 -4.40
C LEU A 286 -22.02 -10.26 -5.68
N ILE A 287 -21.65 -11.19 -6.52
CA ILE A 287 -22.33 -11.53 -7.79
C ILE A 287 -22.54 -13.03 -7.87
N ASP A 288 -23.66 -13.47 -8.49
CA ASP A 288 -23.86 -14.88 -8.81
C ASP A 288 -22.68 -15.40 -9.62
N GLU A 289 -22.13 -16.56 -9.20
CA GLU A 289 -20.93 -17.13 -9.81
C GLU A 289 -21.10 -17.38 -11.31
N THR A 290 -22.32 -17.69 -11.77
CA THR A 290 -22.64 -17.95 -13.18
C THR A 290 -22.53 -16.71 -14.07
N LYS A 291 -22.53 -15.51 -13.50
CA LYS A 291 -22.48 -14.21 -14.20
C LYS A 291 -21.06 -13.64 -14.32
N VAL A 292 -20.09 -14.23 -13.64
CA VAL A 292 -18.70 -13.72 -13.57
C VAL A 292 -18.07 -13.64 -14.96
N ASP A 293 -18.16 -14.73 -15.74
CA ASP A 293 -17.56 -14.79 -17.08
C ASP A 293 -18.15 -13.73 -18.03
N ASP A 294 -19.45 -13.44 -17.92
CA ASP A 294 -20.10 -12.42 -18.75
C ASP A 294 -19.64 -11.02 -18.39
N ILE A 295 -19.44 -10.73 -17.10
CA ILE A 295 -18.84 -9.46 -16.66
C ILE A 295 -17.41 -9.34 -17.16
N GLN A 296 -16.59 -10.39 -17.03
CA GLN A 296 -15.17 -10.36 -17.40
C GLN A 296 -14.92 -10.25 -18.91
N LYS A 297 -15.91 -10.50 -19.77
CA LYS A 297 -15.81 -10.24 -21.22
C LYS A 297 -15.56 -8.76 -21.54
N GLU A 298 -16.15 -7.86 -20.78
CA GLU A 298 -16.14 -6.42 -21.07
C GLU A 298 -15.45 -5.58 -19.98
N ILE A 299 -15.42 -6.08 -18.74
CA ILE A 299 -14.82 -5.43 -17.58
C ILE A 299 -13.66 -6.29 -17.06
N SER A 300 -12.45 -5.78 -17.14
CA SER A 300 -11.31 -6.41 -16.48
C SER A 300 -11.42 -6.22 -14.97
N CYS A 301 -11.65 -7.30 -14.22
CA CYS A 301 -11.79 -7.30 -12.76
C CYS A 301 -11.16 -8.55 -12.15
N GLU A 302 -11.05 -8.59 -10.85
CA GLU A 302 -10.48 -9.72 -10.10
C GLU A 302 -11.56 -10.47 -9.32
N VAL A 303 -11.57 -11.81 -9.45
CA VAL A 303 -12.31 -12.66 -8.53
C VAL A 303 -11.46 -12.84 -7.28
N PHE A 304 -11.88 -12.21 -6.20
CA PHE A 304 -11.12 -12.15 -4.94
C PHE A 304 -11.38 -13.36 -4.03
N GLY A 305 -12.58 -13.95 -4.16
CA GLY A 305 -12.98 -15.10 -3.35
C GLY A 305 -14.42 -15.51 -3.65
N LYS A 306 -15.00 -16.28 -2.72
CA LYS A 306 -16.34 -16.82 -2.85
C LYS A 306 -17.02 -16.89 -1.48
N VAL A 307 -18.30 -16.60 -1.44
CA VAL A 307 -19.20 -16.80 -0.29
C VAL A 307 -20.44 -17.52 -0.79
N GLU A 308 -20.68 -18.74 -0.30
CA GLU A 308 -21.75 -19.62 -0.78
C GLU A 308 -21.73 -19.78 -2.30
N ASN A 309 -22.78 -19.36 -3.01
CA ASN A 309 -22.93 -19.41 -4.46
C ASN A 309 -22.58 -18.08 -5.16
N LYS A 310 -21.99 -17.12 -4.42
CA LYS A 310 -21.63 -15.82 -4.95
C LYS A 310 -20.11 -15.67 -5.00
N ALA A 311 -19.62 -15.13 -6.11
CA ALA A 311 -18.25 -14.69 -6.24
C ALA A 311 -18.10 -13.30 -5.60
N ILE A 312 -16.98 -13.09 -4.89
CA ILE A 312 -16.53 -11.78 -4.48
C ILE A 312 -15.71 -11.20 -5.62
N ILE A 313 -16.21 -10.16 -6.29
CA ILE A 313 -15.47 -9.43 -7.32
C ILE A 313 -14.89 -8.18 -6.68
N ARG A 314 -13.60 -7.94 -6.93
CA ARG A 314 -12.92 -6.71 -6.59
C ARG A 314 -12.80 -5.82 -7.82
N PHE A 315 -13.28 -4.60 -7.73
CA PHE A 315 -12.97 -3.50 -8.62
C PHE A 315 -11.98 -2.56 -7.97
N VAL A 316 -11.07 -2.00 -8.76
CA VAL A 316 -10.09 -1.01 -8.32
C VAL A 316 -10.14 0.18 -9.28
N THR A 317 -10.49 1.35 -8.76
CA THR A 317 -10.45 2.59 -9.54
C THR A 317 -9.03 3.15 -9.59
N HIS A 318 -8.70 3.84 -10.68
CA HIS A 318 -7.39 4.43 -10.93
C HIS A 318 -7.51 5.80 -11.62
N TYR A 319 -6.44 6.58 -11.58
CA TYR A 319 -6.44 7.99 -12.01
C TYR A 319 -6.76 8.26 -13.49
N LEU A 320 -6.69 7.26 -14.37
CA LEU A 320 -7.06 7.40 -15.79
C LEU A 320 -8.52 7.06 -16.10
N LEU A 321 -9.28 6.57 -15.13
CA LEU A 321 -10.71 6.39 -15.29
C LEU A 321 -11.42 7.75 -15.27
N GLU A 322 -12.51 7.82 -16.06
CA GLU A 322 -13.47 8.91 -16.02
C GLU A 322 -14.84 8.36 -15.57
N LYS A 323 -15.77 9.25 -15.22
CA LYS A 323 -17.12 8.83 -14.79
C LYS A 323 -17.87 8.06 -15.86
N GLU A 324 -17.68 8.42 -17.11
CA GLU A 324 -18.28 7.78 -18.29
C GLU A 324 -17.85 6.30 -18.43
N ASP A 325 -16.62 5.96 -18.03
CA ASP A 325 -16.15 4.57 -17.97
C ASP A 325 -16.92 3.78 -16.91
N ILE A 326 -17.14 4.41 -15.75
CA ILE A 326 -17.92 3.81 -14.65
C ILE A 326 -19.38 3.64 -15.08
N ASP A 327 -20.01 4.64 -15.69
CA ASP A 327 -21.38 4.56 -16.19
C ASP A 327 -21.55 3.42 -17.20
N SER A 328 -20.57 3.25 -18.09
CA SER A 328 -20.53 2.13 -19.04
C SER A 328 -20.41 0.78 -18.33
N ALA A 329 -19.56 0.68 -17.31
CA ALA A 329 -19.42 -0.54 -16.51
C ALA A 329 -20.72 -0.88 -15.75
N ILE A 330 -21.39 0.10 -15.21
CA ILE A 330 -22.70 -0.06 -14.52
C ILE A 330 -23.77 -0.57 -15.47
N CYS A 331 -23.88 -0.01 -16.69
CA CYS A 331 -24.83 -0.48 -17.70
C CYS A 331 -24.58 -1.96 -18.06
N LEU A 332 -23.32 -2.37 -18.20
CA LEU A 332 -22.94 -3.77 -18.47
C LEU A 332 -23.33 -4.68 -17.31
N ILE A 333 -22.97 -4.33 -16.07
CA ILE A 333 -23.29 -5.11 -14.87
C ILE A 333 -24.82 -5.25 -14.72
N GLU A 334 -25.57 -4.17 -14.93
CA GLU A 334 -27.05 -4.19 -14.87
C GLU A 334 -27.64 -5.13 -15.91
N SER A 335 -27.11 -5.13 -17.14
CA SER A 335 -27.58 -6.02 -18.22
C SER A 335 -27.33 -7.50 -17.94
N VAL A 336 -26.20 -7.82 -17.32
CA VAL A 336 -25.84 -9.21 -16.94
C VAL A 336 -26.63 -9.65 -15.71
N ASN A 337 -27.01 -8.72 -14.83
CA ASN A 337 -27.70 -9.05 -13.58
C ASN A 337 -29.21 -9.25 -13.73
N LYS A 338 -29.79 -8.79 -14.83
CA LYS A 338 -31.19 -9.07 -15.23
C LYS A 338 -31.36 -10.49 -15.71
#